data_c83f9787695d905b376fcc15471425a8
#
_entry.id   c83f9787695d905b376fcc15471425a8
#
_cell.length_a   1.000
_cell.length_b   1.000
_cell.length_c   1.000
_cell.angle_alpha   90.00
_cell.angle_beta   90.00
_cell.angle_gamma   90.00
#
_symmetry.space_group_name_H-M   'P 1'
#
loop_
_entity.id
_entity.type
_entity.pdbx_description
1 polymer ?
#
loop_
_entity_poly.entity_id
_entity_poly.type
_entity_poly.pdbx_seq_one_letter_code
_entity_poly.pdbx_strand_id
1 'polypeptide(L)'
;VPSSRPLRLAACLLVSGLFQAPSLPAAEPAPLRGLDDLTRARIALVAGSSHDEHVARRYPQAQVLQFKATPDVVLAVSSGKADVAFLALESVREIFSTTPNLAILVPEAYRSPMGAAFRPDDTALRPAYNAFLRRLRESGDYDAMRERWFKEGARDLPPLPPRGEGPVLRLGITASKGLPWTGVRNGAFTGFEVELAERFAGSLGRRLELVDLDVSGQIAALASGRIEAIACLLVMTEERRKRVAFSDELIAFVACVVTRQDRIEGAPPAAAAAPSLEVGLSLGQRIRANLLEEGRYRLILEGLFVTCVIAVLATLFGTVLGGVVCAGRMSPRPLLRQAAAIYIWCLRGVPVLVVLMIIYYVVFASFHVSPILVAAVAFGLNAAAYIAEMLRSAIQSVD
;
A
#
# COMPACT_ATOMS: atom_id res chain seq x y z
N VAL A 1 17.53 29.24 -64.95
CA VAL A 1 16.58 28.73 -64.01
C VAL A 1 17.01 29.14 -62.57
N PRO A 2 16.36 30.09 -61.88
CA PRO A 2 16.72 30.48 -60.50
C PRO A 2 15.90 29.77 -59.47
N SER A 3 16.60 29.42 -58.39
CA SER A 3 16.22 28.80 -57.16
C SER A 3 15.22 29.63 -56.33
N SER A 4 14.11 29.02 -55.97
CA SER A 4 13.12 29.56 -55.01
C SER A 4 13.11 28.76 -53.70
N ARG A 5 13.97 29.15 -52.76
CA ARG A 5 13.84 28.78 -51.35
C ARG A 5 14.41 29.93 -50.50
N PRO A 6 13.57 30.80 -49.97
CA PRO A 6 13.47 31.00 -48.54
C PRO A 6 12.11 31.57 -48.08
N LEU A 7 11.01 30.83 -48.19
CA LEU A 7 9.73 31.31 -47.65
C LEU A 7 9.10 30.37 -46.60
N ARG A 8 9.78 29.26 -46.24
CA ARG A 8 9.25 28.31 -45.24
C ARG A 8 9.83 28.43 -43.85
N LEU A 9 10.88 29.23 -43.62
CA LEU A 9 11.44 29.45 -42.27
C LEU A 9 10.82 30.63 -41.55
N ALA A 10 10.18 31.59 -42.24
CA ALA A 10 9.54 32.74 -41.56
C ALA A 10 8.14 32.41 -40.98
N ALA A 11 7.48 31.36 -41.45
CA ALA A 11 6.16 30.98 -40.95
C ALA A 11 6.20 30.17 -39.63
N CYS A 12 7.32 29.54 -39.31
CA CYS A 12 7.46 28.80 -38.03
C CYS A 12 7.84 29.66 -36.82
N LEU A 13 8.34 30.87 -37.04
CA LEU A 13 8.72 31.80 -35.94
C LEU A 13 7.60 32.74 -35.53
N LEU A 14 6.51 32.84 -36.30
CA LEU A 14 5.35 33.71 -35.98
C LEU A 14 4.23 32.99 -35.21
N VAL A 15 4.26 31.65 -35.13
CA VAL A 15 3.26 30.88 -34.37
C VAL A 15 3.71 30.62 -32.92
N SER A 16 5.00 30.76 -32.62
CA SER A 16 5.53 30.56 -31.26
C SER A 16 5.34 31.76 -30.31
N GLY A 17 4.85 32.90 -30.79
CA GLY A 17 4.69 34.12 -30.00
C GLY A 17 3.27 34.42 -29.49
N LEU A 18 2.26 33.62 -29.87
CA LEU A 18 0.85 33.96 -29.61
C LEU A 18 0.15 33.11 -28.54
N PHE A 19 0.87 32.24 -27.81
CA PHE A 19 0.30 31.46 -26.71
C PHE A 19 1.12 31.55 -25.40
N GLN A 20 1.67 32.74 -25.09
CA GLN A 20 2.00 33.08 -23.74
C GLN A 20 0.82 33.88 -23.17
N ALA A 21 -0.26 33.16 -22.82
CA ALA A 21 -1.20 33.71 -21.87
C ALA A 21 -0.41 34.02 -20.59
N PRO A 22 -0.51 35.25 -20.04
CA PRO A 22 0.11 35.53 -18.76
C PRO A 22 -0.47 34.52 -17.77
N SER A 23 0.37 33.66 -17.22
CA SER A 23 0.02 32.85 -16.05
C SER A 23 -0.30 33.87 -14.96
N LEU A 24 -1.60 34.11 -14.74
CA LEU A 24 -2.06 34.81 -13.55
C LEU A 24 -1.35 34.11 -12.37
N PRO A 25 -0.66 34.83 -11.49
CA PRO A 25 -0.09 34.25 -10.30
C PRO A 25 -1.25 33.49 -9.62
N ALA A 26 -1.09 32.20 -9.42
CA ALA A 26 -2.06 31.41 -8.70
C ALA A 26 -2.25 32.14 -7.37
N ALA A 27 -3.47 32.64 -7.11
CA ALA A 27 -3.77 33.36 -5.89
C ALA A 27 -3.25 32.52 -4.73
N GLU A 28 -2.40 33.10 -3.89
CA GLU A 28 -1.90 32.40 -2.71
C GLU A 28 -3.12 31.84 -1.95
N PRO A 29 -3.15 30.56 -1.72
CA PRO A 29 -4.32 29.96 -1.12
C PRO A 29 -4.52 30.53 0.29
N ALA A 30 -5.74 31.01 0.58
CA ALA A 30 -6.08 31.67 1.83
C ALA A 30 -5.62 30.89 3.07
N PRO A 31 -5.12 31.57 4.13
CA PRO A 31 -4.73 30.90 5.36
C PRO A 31 -5.92 30.16 5.98
N LEU A 32 -5.63 29.07 6.68
CA LEU A 32 -6.61 28.22 7.35
C LEU A 32 -6.64 28.57 8.85
N ARG A 33 -7.85 28.67 9.41
CA ARG A 33 -8.08 29.02 10.82
C ARG A 33 -8.62 27.85 11.64
N GLY A 34 -9.35 26.91 10.99
CA GLY A 34 -9.99 25.82 11.70
C GLY A 34 -10.90 24.95 10.84
N LEU A 35 -11.83 24.27 11.51
CA LEU A 35 -12.73 23.31 10.87
C LEU A 35 -13.70 23.92 9.84
N ASP A 36 -14.07 25.18 10.00
CA ASP A 36 -15.04 25.84 9.12
C ASP A 36 -14.47 26.07 7.71
N ASP A 37 -13.16 26.25 7.60
CA ASP A 37 -12.48 26.45 6.31
C ASP A 37 -12.39 25.17 5.48
N LEU A 38 -12.62 23.99 6.11
CA LEU A 38 -12.49 22.69 5.46
C LEU A 38 -13.55 22.43 4.39
N THR A 39 -14.67 23.14 4.44
CA THR A 39 -15.79 22.95 3.48
C THR A 39 -15.37 23.15 2.03
N ARG A 40 -14.36 24.01 1.78
CA ARG A 40 -13.83 24.31 0.43
C ARG A 40 -12.40 23.88 0.24
N ALA A 41 -11.83 23.19 1.22
CA ALA A 41 -10.45 22.71 1.18
C ALA A 41 -10.31 21.43 0.34
N ARG A 42 -9.10 21.22 -0.17
CA ARG A 42 -8.68 19.94 -0.73
C ARG A 42 -8.20 19.07 0.42
N ILE A 43 -8.97 18.03 0.74
CA ILE A 43 -8.74 17.15 1.90
C ILE A 43 -8.10 15.85 1.43
N ALA A 44 -6.88 15.56 1.87
CA ALA A 44 -6.24 14.27 1.65
C ALA A 44 -6.59 13.28 2.76
N LEU A 45 -6.92 12.05 2.39
CA LEU A 45 -7.22 10.98 3.33
C LEU A 45 -7.00 9.59 2.71
N VAL A 46 -6.97 8.55 3.56
CA VAL A 46 -6.89 7.17 3.10
C VAL A 46 -8.30 6.67 2.74
N ALA A 47 -8.45 6.13 1.54
CA ALA A 47 -9.72 5.61 1.04
C ALA A 47 -10.31 4.53 1.96
N GLY A 48 -11.62 4.60 2.24
CA GLY A 48 -12.33 3.67 3.12
C GLY A 48 -11.93 3.74 4.60
N SER A 49 -11.15 4.76 5.00
CA SER A 49 -10.83 5.02 6.41
C SER A 49 -12.02 5.67 7.13
N SER A 50 -11.94 5.71 8.48
CA SER A 50 -12.91 6.47 9.28
C SER A 50 -12.88 7.97 8.98
N HIS A 51 -11.75 8.49 8.52
CA HIS A 51 -11.62 9.87 8.05
C HIS A 51 -12.45 10.09 6.79
N ASP A 52 -12.43 9.14 5.83
CA ASP A 52 -13.21 9.19 4.60
C ASP A 52 -14.73 9.26 4.92
N GLU A 53 -15.19 8.34 5.79
CA GLU A 53 -16.58 8.33 6.25
C GLU A 53 -16.97 9.64 6.98
N HIS A 54 -16.08 10.16 7.83
CA HIS A 54 -16.31 11.40 8.57
C HIS A 54 -16.39 12.61 7.64
N VAL A 55 -15.43 12.75 6.72
CA VAL A 55 -15.35 13.88 5.78
C VAL A 55 -16.52 13.87 4.81
N ALA A 56 -16.89 12.71 4.25
CA ALA A 56 -18.03 12.58 3.35
C ALA A 56 -19.34 13.05 4.00
N ARG A 57 -19.51 12.80 5.30
CA ARG A 57 -20.71 13.20 6.05
C ARG A 57 -20.67 14.66 6.51
N ARG A 58 -19.50 15.13 6.98
CA ARG A 58 -19.41 16.46 7.63
C ARG A 58 -19.06 17.59 6.67
N TYR A 59 -18.32 17.26 5.59
CA TYR A 59 -17.81 18.22 4.60
C TYR A 59 -18.16 17.77 3.16
N PRO A 60 -19.44 17.62 2.81
CA PRO A 60 -19.85 17.04 1.53
C PRO A 60 -19.47 17.88 0.30
N GLN A 61 -19.10 19.15 0.51
CA GLN A 61 -18.67 20.07 -0.54
C GLN A 61 -17.13 20.15 -0.69
N ALA A 62 -16.38 19.54 0.23
CA ALA A 62 -14.91 19.53 0.17
C ALA A 62 -14.42 18.68 -1.00
N GLN A 63 -13.31 19.09 -1.59
CA GLN A 63 -12.63 18.28 -2.59
C GLN A 63 -11.79 17.19 -1.91
N VAL A 64 -12.26 15.95 -1.98
CA VAL A 64 -11.58 14.81 -1.35
C VAL A 64 -10.57 14.18 -2.31
N LEU A 65 -9.33 14.04 -1.85
CA LEU A 65 -8.25 13.34 -2.52
C LEU A 65 -7.95 12.05 -1.76
N GLN A 66 -8.34 10.92 -2.35
CA GLN A 66 -8.20 9.60 -1.74
C GLN A 66 -6.87 8.94 -2.13
N PHE A 67 -6.18 8.37 -1.15
CA PHE A 67 -4.91 7.69 -1.29
C PHE A 67 -4.99 6.27 -0.69
N LYS A 68 -4.01 5.42 -1.02
CA LYS A 68 -3.97 4.05 -0.50
C LYS A 68 -3.31 3.95 0.89
N ALA A 69 -2.40 4.88 1.21
CA ALA A 69 -1.59 4.81 2.43
C ALA A 69 -1.34 6.20 3.03
N THR A 70 -1.12 6.25 4.35
CA THR A 70 -0.84 7.48 5.10
C THR A 70 0.37 8.26 4.56
N PRO A 71 1.50 7.66 4.15
CA PRO A 71 2.61 8.41 3.57
C PRO A 71 2.24 9.24 2.34
N ASP A 72 1.35 8.71 1.48
CA ASP A 72 0.87 9.43 0.29
C ASP A 72 -0.01 10.62 0.67
N VAL A 73 -0.82 10.48 1.72
CA VAL A 73 -1.63 11.57 2.30
C VAL A 73 -0.73 12.69 2.83
N VAL A 74 0.30 12.33 3.60
CA VAL A 74 1.29 13.26 4.15
C VAL A 74 2.03 13.99 3.02
N LEU A 75 2.47 13.27 2.00
CA LEU A 75 3.15 13.84 0.84
C LEU A 75 2.23 14.80 0.06
N ALA A 76 0.95 14.49 -0.07
CA ALA A 76 0.00 15.35 -0.77
C ALA A 76 -0.16 16.71 -0.07
N VAL A 77 -0.17 16.74 1.27
CA VAL A 77 -0.23 18.00 2.01
C VAL A 77 1.10 18.73 2.00
N SER A 78 2.21 18.04 2.27
CA SER A 78 3.54 18.66 2.32
C SER A 78 3.96 19.27 0.99
N SER A 79 3.54 18.68 -0.15
CA SER A 79 3.78 19.20 -1.50
C SER A 79 2.77 20.27 -1.96
N GLY A 80 1.71 20.54 -1.18
CA GLY A 80 0.65 21.49 -1.54
C GLY A 80 -0.37 20.95 -2.56
N LYS A 81 -0.35 19.65 -2.87
CA LYS A 81 -1.37 18.99 -3.69
C LYS A 81 -2.73 18.97 -2.95
N ALA A 82 -2.71 18.79 -1.64
CA ALA A 82 -3.85 18.95 -0.74
C ALA A 82 -3.61 20.11 0.23
N ASP A 83 -4.68 20.67 0.77
CA ASP A 83 -4.62 21.77 1.74
C ASP A 83 -4.49 21.24 3.16
N VAL A 84 -5.18 20.16 3.47
CA VAL A 84 -5.21 19.52 4.79
C VAL A 84 -5.27 17.99 4.68
N ALA A 85 -4.91 17.32 5.78
CA ALA A 85 -5.17 15.91 5.99
C ALA A 85 -5.80 15.66 7.37
N PHE A 86 -6.65 14.63 7.44
CA PHE A 86 -7.05 14.04 8.71
C PHE A 86 -6.10 12.89 9.03
N LEU A 87 -5.52 12.93 10.24
CA LEU A 87 -4.57 11.92 10.71
C LEU A 87 -4.91 11.51 12.16
N ALA A 88 -4.41 10.35 12.57
CA ALA A 88 -4.43 9.95 13.96
C ALA A 88 -3.47 10.86 14.77
N LEU A 89 -3.94 11.47 15.85
CA LEU A 89 -3.13 12.38 16.66
C LEU A 89 -1.86 11.68 17.19
N GLU A 90 -1.97 10.40 17.53
CA GLU A 90 -0.85 9.60 18.04
C GLU A 90 0.27 9.38 17.01
N SER A 91 -0.06 9.47 15.71
CA SER A 91 0.92 9.29 14.62
C SER A 91 1.67 10.57 14.25
N VAL A 92 1.22 11.72 14.73
CA VAL A 92 1.74 13.04 14.28
C VAL A 92 3.20 13.25 14.68
N ARG A 93 3.63 12.73 15.84
CA ARG A 93 5.03 12.85 16.28
C ARG A 93 6.00 12.21 15.28
N GLU A 94 5.72 10.98 14.85
CA GLU A 94 6.56 10.28 13.88
C GLU A 94 6.51 10.96 12.52
N ILE A 95 5.33 11.40 12.07
CA ILE A 95 5.15 12.09 10.81
C ILE A 95 5.94 13.40 10.79
N PHE A 96 5.88 14.21 11.85
CA PHE A 96 6.57 15.50 11.90
C PHE A 96 8.09 15.36 12.03
N SER A 97 8.58 14.25 12.58
CA SER A 97 10.02 13.97 12.61
C SER A 97 10.61 13.80 11.20
N THR A 98 9.80 13.35 10.24
CA THR A 98 10.21 13.14 8.84
C THR A 98 9.71 14.24 7.89
N THR A 99 8.72 15.03 8.31
CA THR A 99 8.07 16.05 7.48
C THR A 99 7.86 17.34 8.30
N PRO A 100 8.92 18.12 8.55
CA PRO A 100 8.91 19.24 9.51
C PRO A 100 8.13 20.46 9.04
N ASN A 101 7.72 20.54 7.77
CA ASN A 101 6.92 21.65 7.23
C ASN A 101 5.41 21.52 7.52
N LEU A 102 5.00 20.47 8.25
CA LEU A 102 3.62 20.26 8.66
C LEU A 102 3.38 20.75 10.09
N ALA A 103 2.14 21.16 10.35
CA ALA A 103 1.67 21.55 11.67
C ALA A 103 0.24 21.08 11.90
N ILE A 104 -0.15 20.98 13.18
CA ILE A 104 -1.53 20.67 13.56
C ILE A 104 -2.35 21.96 13.44
N LEU A 105 -3.35 21.94 12.57
CA LEU A 105 -4.35 23.00 12.46
C LEU A 105 -5.41 22.84 13.56
N VAL A 106 -5.91 21.61 13.75
CA VAL A 106 -6.92 21.27 14.76
C VAL A 106 -6.48 20.00 15.50
N PRO A 107 -6.18 20.06 16.80
CA PRO A 107 -5.65 18.92 17.55
C PRO A 107 -6.68 17.84 17.82
N GLU A 108 -7.96 18.16 17.89
CA GLU A 108 -9.05 17.20 18.08
C GLU A 108 -10.22 17.59 17.17
N ALA A 109 -10.24 17.02 15.96
CA ALA A 109 -11.31 17.24 15.01
C ALA A 109 -12.53 16.37 15.33
N TYR A 110 -12.29 15.13 15.73
CA TYR A 110 -13.28 14.21 16.27
C TYR A 110 -12.64 13.08 17.07
N ARG A 111 -13.44 12.42 17.90
CA ARG A 111 -13.04 11.29 18.73
C ARG A 111 -13.98 10.11 18.47
N SER A 112 -13.45 8.90 18.43
CA SER A 112 -14.23 7.68 18.21
C SER A 112 -13.61 6.48 18.94
N PRO A 113 -14.41 5.54 19.46
CA PRO A 113 -13.89 4.32 20.05
C PRO A 113 -13.25 3.42 19.00
N MET A 114 -12.19 2.71 19.38
CA MET A 114 -11.52 1.69 18.58
C MET A 114 -11.51 0.34 19.28
N GLY A 115 -11.57 -0.71 18.50
CA GLY A 115 -11.46 -2.08 18.98
C GLY A 115 -11.16 -3.08 17.87
N ALA A 116 -10.94 -4.34 18.29
CA ALA A 116 -10.83 -5.45 17.35
C ALA A 116 -12.22 -5.80 16.78
N ALA A 117 -12.24 -6.40 15.60
CA ALA A 117 -13.49 -6.77 14.95
C ALA A 117 -13.53 -8.28 14.65
N PHE A 118 -14.70 -8.85 14.78
CA PHE A 118 -15.02 -10.27 14.64
C PHE A 118 -16.22 -10.45 13.73
N ARG A 119 -16.47 -11.69 13.28
CA ARG A 119 -17.71 -11.99 12.57
C ARG A 119 -18.92 -11.73 13.49
N PRO A 120 -20.06 -11.31 12.95
CA PRO A 120 -21.26 -11.03 13.75
C PRO A 120 -21.75 -12.24 14.57
N ASP A 121 -21.55 -13.44 14.05
CA ASP A 121 -21.93 -14.73 14.65
C ASP A 121 -20.83 -15.35 15.55
N ASP A 122 -19.74 -14.64 15.80
CA ASP A 122 -18.65 -15.14 16.65
C ASP A 122 -19.07 -15.18 18.12
N THR A 123 -19.20 -16.38 18.65
CA THR A 123 -19.58 -16.65 20.04
C THR A 123 -18.40 -17.04 20.94
N ALA A 124 -17.21 -17.24 20.38
CA ALA A 124 -16.06 -17.76 21.09
C ALA A 124 -14.89 -16.77 21.17
N LEU A 125 -14.41 -16.29 20.03
CA LEU A 125 -13.17 -15.53 19.96
C LEU A 125 -13.35 -14.11 20.50
N ARG A 126 -14.48 -13.45 20.19
CA ARG A 126 -14.80 -12.10 20.73
C ARG A 126 -14.92 -12.08 22.25
N PRO A 127 -15.69 -12.97 22.92
CA PRO A 127 -15.71 -13.02 24.38
C PRO A 127 -14.33 -13.33 24.99
N ALA A 128 -13.54 -14.22 24.36
CA ALA A 128 -12.18 -14.52 24.79
C ALA A 128 -11.28 -13.31 24.70
N TYR A 129 -11.39 -12.53 23.62
CA TYR A 129 -10.65 -11.28 23.44
C TYR A 129 -11.03 -10.23 24.50
N ASN A 130 -12.31 -10.04 24.79
CA ASN A 130 -12.75 -9.11 25.83
C ASN A 130 -12.27 -9.53 27.23
N ALA A 131 -12.27 -10.83 27.51
CA ALA A 131 -11.70 -11.36 28.76
C ALA A 131 -10.17 -11.15 28.83
N PHE A 132 -9.47 -11.34 27.73
CA PHE A 132 -8.04 -11.02 27.60
C PHE A 132 -7.78 -9.52 27.86
N LEU A 133 -8.54 -8.61 27.25
CA LEU A 133 -8.40 -7.16 27.46
C LEU A 133 -8.59 -6.75 28.91
N ARG A 134 -9.57 -7.33 29.61
CA ARG A 134 -9.77 -7.07 31.04
C ARG A 134 -8.54 -7.47 31.85
N ARG A 135 -8.03 -8.70 31.65
CA ARG A 135 -6.81 -9.16 32.34
C ARG A 135 -5.60 -8.31 32.05
N LEU A 136 -5.44 -7.89 30.77
CA LEU A 136 -4.34 -7.04 30.33
C LEU A 136 -4.36 -5.66 31.01
N ARG A 137 -5.55 -5.12 31.29
CA ARG A 137 -5.73 -3.87 32.04
C ARG A 137 -5.48 -4.07 33.55
N GLU A 138 -6.02 -5.15 34.12
CA GLU A 138 -5.87 -5.47 35.54
C GLU A 138 -4.41 -5.76 35.92
N SER A 139 -3.61 -6.35 35.00
CA SER A 139 -2.17 -6.59 35.23
C SER A 139 -1.31 -5.34 35.13
N GLY A 140 -1.82 -4.24 34.55
CA GLY A 140 -1.04 -3.06 34.22
C GLY A 140 -0.24 -3.17 32.92
N ASP A 141 -0.22 -4.32 32.26
CA ASP A 141 0.50 -4.52 30.98
C ASP A 141 -0.01 -3.59 29.87
N TYR A 142 -1.32 -3.31 29.87
CA TYR A 142 -1.92 -2.40 28.90
C TYR A 142 -1.33 -0.98 28.99
N ASP A 143 -1.18 -0.47 30.21
CA ASP A 143 -0.61 0.87 30.41
C ASP A 143 0.89 0.88 30.08
N ALA A 144 1.63 -0.17 30.42
CA ALA A 144 3.03 -0.33 30.03
C ALA A 144 3.21 -0.39 28.48
N MET A 145 2.31 -1.08 27.77
CA MET A 145 2.30 -1.08 26.32
C MET A 145 2.05 0.33 25.76
N ARG A 146 1.06 1.06 26.29
CA ARG A 146 0.77 2.42 25.86
C ARG A 146 1.94 3.37 26.09
N GLU A 147 2.57 3.32 27.26
CA GLU A 147 3.75 4.12 27.57
C GLU A 147 4.85 3.87 26.56
N ARG A 148 5.21 2.59 26.35
CA ARG A 148 6.26 2.17 25.42
C ARG A 148 6.04 2.65 24.00
N TRP A 149 4.86 2.42 23.42
CA TRP A 149 4.62 2.71 22.02
C TRP A 149 4.29 4.18 21.76
N PHE A 150 3.47 4.81 22.58
CA PHE A 150 2.95 6.17 22.30
C PHE A 150 3.74 7.30 22.95
N LYS A 151 4.48 7.02 24.04
CA LYS A 151 5.26 8.07 24.70
C LYS A 151 6.76 7.90 24.52
N GLU A 152 7.29 6.68 24.74
CA GLU A 152 8.72 6.40 24.59
C GLU A 152 9.15 6.24 23.13
N GLY A 153 8.20 5.98 22.21
CA GLY A 153 8.46 5.85 20.79
C GLY A 153 9.23 4.58 20.43
N ALA A 154 8.88 3.45 21.08
CA ALA A 154 9.47 2.16 20.78
C ALA A 154 9.29 1.80 19.30
N ARG A 155 10.29 1.10 18.74
CA ARG A 155 10.28 0.66 17.35
C ARG A 155 10.31 -0.85 17.19
N ASP A 156 10.70 -1.57 18.21
CA ASP A 156 10.83 -3.02 18.23
C ASP A 156 9.91 -3.62 19.31
N LEU A 157 9.45 -4.86 19.07
CA LEU A 157 8.66 -5.58 20.04
C LEU A 157 9.49 -5.89 21.28
N PRO A 158 8.90 -5.78 22.50
CA PRO A 158 9.55 -6.24 23.70
C PRO A 158 9.69 -7.78 23.69
N PRO A 159 10.47 -8.37 24.59
CA PRO A 159 10.42 -9.80 24.84
C PRO A 159 8.97 -10.21 25.17
N LEU A 160 8.43 -11.13 24.37
CA LEU A 160 7.06 -11.63 24.52
C LEU A 160 7.08 -13.04 25.09
N PRO A 161 5.98 -13.49 25.73
CA PRO A 161 5.83 -14.88 26.12
C PRO A 161 6.05 -15.84 24.95
N PRO A 162 6.53 -17.07 25.18
CA PRO A 162 6.70 -18.05 24.14
C PRO A 162 5.44 -18.21 23.31
N ARG A 163 5.57 -18.29 21.99
CA ARG A 163 4.45 -18.55 21.09
C ARG A 163 3.85 -19.91 21.40
N GLY A 164 2.52 -20.01 21.42
CA GLY A 164 1.82 -21.27 21.60
C GLY A 164 2.12 -22.23 20.43
N GLU A 165 2.06 -23.53 20.71
CA GLU A 165 2.21 -24.59 19.70
C GLU A 165 0.86 -25.04 19.11
N GLY A 166 -0.24 -24.46 19.60
CA GLY A 166 -1.61 -24.77 19.20
C GLY A 166 -1.94 -24.39 17.73
N PRO A 167 -3.22 -24.54 17.35
CA PRO A 167 -3.70 -24.21 16.02
C PRO A 167 -3.37 -22.77 15.61
N VAL A 168 -3.21 -22.52 14.32
CA VAL A 168 -2.93 -21.18 13.81
C VAL A 168 -4.12 -20.25 14.07
N LEU A 169 -3.83 -19.05 14.57
CA LEU A 169 -4.77 -17.93 14.68
C LEU A 169 -4.42 -16.90 13.62
N ARG A 170 -5.29 -16.74 12.61
CA ARG A 170 -5.08 -15.76 11.54
C ARG A 170 -5.75 -14.44 11.88
N LEU A 171 -4.97 -13.40 12.06
CA LEU A 171 -5.45 -12.06 12.40
C LEU A 171 -5.09 -11.07 11.29
N GLY A 172 -6.06 -10.24 10.89
CA GLY A 172 -5.85 -9.17 9.93
C GLY A 172 -5.17 -7.96 10.57
N ILE A 173 -4.18 -7.38 9.90
CA ILE A 173 -3.50 -6.14 10.28
C ILE A 173 -3.38 -5.22 9.06
N THR A 174 -2.97 -3.97 9.28
CA THR A 174 -2.68 -3.00 8.23
C THR A 174 -1.32 -2.36 8.49
N ALA A 175 -0.29 -2.84 7.79
CA ALA A 175 1.08 -2.33 7.94
C ALA A 175 1.24 -0.87 7.51
N SER A 176 0.40 -0.40 6.57
CA SER A 176 0.41 0.98 6.08
C SER A 176 -0.03 2.04 7.10
N LYS A 177 -0.50 1.65 8.29
CA LYS A 177 -0.77 2.59 9.39
C LYS A 177 0.50 3.28 9.89
N GLY A 178 1.63 2.57 9.86
CA GLY A 178 2.89 3.02 10.42
C GLY A 178 2.94 2.94 11.95
N LEU A 179 4.13 3.18 12.50
CA LEU A 179 4.31 3.28 13.95
C LEU A 179 3.60 4.54 14.50
N PRO A 180 3.13 4.50 15.72
CA PRO A 180 3.26 3.44 16.74
C PRO A 180 2.28 2.25 16.61
N TRP A 181 1.35 2.28 15.62
CA TRP A 181 0.28 1.29 15.50
C TRP A 181 0.78 -0.05 14.94
N THR A 182 1.08 -0.10 13.64
CA THR A 182 1.60 -1.28 12.95
C THR A 182 2.55 -0.83 11.85
N GLY A 183 3.80 -1.27 11.92
CA GLY A 183 4.82 -1.02 10.91
C GLY A 183 5.57 -2.29 10.54
N VAL A 184 6.48 -2.18 9.57
CA VAL A 184 7.41 -3.26 9.20
C VAL A 184 8.83 -2.79 9.46
N ARG A 185 9.61 -3.59 10.19
CA ARG A 185 11.01 -3.33 10.47
C ARG A 185 11.81 -4.62 10.31
N ASN A 186 12.91 -4.57 9.59
CA ASN A 186 13.74 -5.75 9.30
C ASN A 186 12.97 -6.94 8.74
N GLY A 187 11.94 -6.68 7.92
CA GLY A 187 11.07 -7.71 7.34
C GLY A 187 10.04 -8.33 8.29
N ALA A 188 9.94 -7.85 9.53
CA ALA A 188 8.97 -8.30 10.52
C ALA A 188 7.98 -7.19 10.88
N PHE A 189 6.74 -7.58 11.21
CA PHE A 189 5.74 -6.66 11.74
C PHE A 189 6.10 -6.25 13.17
N THR A 190 5.87 -4.99 13.50
CA THR A 190 6.10 -4.38 14.81
C THR A 190 5.06 -3.30 15.09
N GLY A 191 4.88 -2.93 16.35
CA GLY A 191 3.93 -1.89 16.74
C GLY A 191 2.98 -2.35 17.84
N PHE A 192 2.20 -1.41 18.35
CA PHE A 192 1.24 -1.64 19.45
C PHE A 192 0.22 -2.76 19.11
N GLU A 193 -0.33 -2.73 17.89
CA GLU A 193 -1.32 -3.72 17.46
C GLU A 193 -0.71 -5.12 17.30
N VAL A 194 0.57 -5.18 16.88
CA VAL A 194 1.30 -6.45 16.76
C VAL A 194 1.59 -7.05 18.12
N GLU A 195 2.05 -6.24 19.10
CA GLU A 195 2.25 -6.70 20.48
C GLU A 195 0.95 -7.21 21.09
N LEU A 196 -0.15 -6.49 20.85
CA LEU A 196 -1.47 -6.89 21.35
C LEU A 196 -1.91 -8.23 20.73
N ALA A 197 -1.70 -8.42 19.43
CA ALA A 197 -2.04 -9.66 18.73
C ALA A 197 -1.19 -10.85 19.20
N GLU A 198 0.12 -10.66 19.41
CA GLU A 198 1.01 -11.70 19.96
C GLU A 198 0.60 -12.11 21.37
N ARG A 199 0.32 -11.14 22.25
CA ARG A 199 -0.14 -11.42 23.62
C ARG A 199 -1.50 -12.14 23.63
N PHE A 200 -2.42 -11.75 22.73
CA PHE A 200 -3.71 -12.42 22.62
C PHE A 200 -3.56 -13.87 22.14
N ALA A 201 -2.81 -14.10 21.06
CA ALA A 201 -2.55 -15.45 20.56
C ALA A 201 -1.87 -16.33 21.62
N GLY A 202 -0.86 -15.77 22.34
CA GLY A 202 -0.21 -16.44 23.45
C GLY A 202 -1.18 -16.81 24.59
N SER A 203 -2.15 -15.94 24.92
CA SER A 203 -3.17 -16.21 25.93
C SER A 203 -4.11 -17.36 25.58
N LEU A 204 -4.22 -17.68 24.28
CA LEU A 204 -4.99 -18.80 23.74
C LEU A 204 -4.13 -20.06 23.51
N GLY A 205 -2.81 -19.99 23.72
CA GLY A 205 -1.88 -21.07 23.38
C GLY A 205 -1.79 -21.33 21.86
N ARG A 206 -2.20 -20.36 21.01
CA ARG A 206 -2.26 -20.50 19.55
C ARG A 206 -1.05 -19.85 18.88
N ARG A 207 -0.69 -20.33 17.68
CA ARG A 207 0.34 -19.71 16.82
C ARG A 207 -0.27 -18.54 16.05
N LEU A 208 0.35 -17.38 16.11
CA LEU A 208 -0.11 -16.20 15.40
C LEU A 208 0.36 -16.22 13.93
N GLU A 209 -0.56 -15.93 13.01
CA GLU A 209 -0.31 -15.60 11.62
C GLU A 209 -0.96 -14.24 11.33
N LEU A 210 -0.14 -13.24 11.02
CA LEU A 210 -0.61 -11.91 10.66
C LEU A 210 -0.79 -11.80 9.14
N VAL A 211 -1.97 -11.34 8.73
CA VAL A 211 -2.32 -11.15 7.32
C VAL A 211 -2.45 -9.65 7.05
N ASP A 212 -1.51 -9.11 6.27
CA ASP A 212 -1.51 -7.68 5.91
C ASP A 212 -2.53 -7.41 4.81
N LEU A 213 -3.50 -6.56 5.10
CA LEU A 213 -4.60 -6.18 4.22
C LEU A 213 -4.96 -4.71 4.45
N ASP A 214 -5.45 -4.03 3.43
CA ASP A 214 -6.11 -2.74 3.63
C ASP A 214 -7.42 -2.89 4.42
N VAL A 215 -7.93 -1.79 4.97
CA VAL A 215 -9.13 -1.80 5.83
C VAL A 215 -10.34 -2.44 5.14
N SER A 216 -10.53 -2.20 3.86
CA SER A 216 -11.64 -2.75 3.07
C SER A 216 -11.48 -4.25 2.85
N GLY A 217 -10.26 -4.68 2.52
CA GLY A 217 -9.89 -6.08 2.34
C GLY A 217 -10.02 -6.91 3.61
N GLN A 218 -9.76 -6.32 4.80
CA GLN A 218 -9.90 -7.02 6.06
C GLN A 218 -11.34 -7.43 6.37
N ILE A 219 -12.32 -6.53 6.12
CA ILE A 219 -13.74 -6.85 6.34
C ILE A 219 -14.19 -7.98 5.40
N ALA A 220 -13.74 -7.96 4.14
CA ALA A 220 -14.02 -9.03 3.19
C ALA A 220 -13.33 -10.35 3.58
N ALA A 221 -12.07 -10.31 4.04
CA ALA A 221 -11.32 -11.48 4.51
C ALA A 221 -11.93 -12.09 5.79
N LEU A 222 -12.46 -11.26 6.69
CA LEU A 222 -13.18 -11.72 7.88
C LEU A 222 -14.50 -12.43 7.49
N ALA A 223 -15.27 -11.84 6.59
CA ALA A 223 -16.53 -12.42 6.11
C ALA A 223 -16.32 -13.74 5.37
N SER A 224 -15.23 -13.89 4.60
CA SER A 224 -14.90 -15.14 3.90
C SER A 224 -14.20 -16.20 4.77
N GLY A 225 -13.88 -15.90 6.02
CA GLY A 225 -13.15 -16.80 6.91
C GLY A 225 -11.65 -16.93 6.61
N ARG A 226 -11.09 -16.09 5.73
CA ARG A 226 -9.65 -16.03 5.47
C ARG A 226 -8.86 -15.59 6.70
N ILE A 227 -9.43 -14.72 7.52
CA ILE A 227 -8.96 -14.33 8.86
C ILE A 227 -10.05 -14.60 9.88
N GLU A 228 -9.66 -14.81 11.14
CA GLU A 228 -10.56 -15.12 12.24
C GLU A 228 -11.01 -13.87 13.00
N ALA A 229 -10.14 -12.84 13.04
CA ALA A 229 -10.48 -11.53 13.56
C ALA A 229 -9.61 -10.45 12.90
N ILE A 230 -10.04 -9.20 13.04
CA ILE A 230 -9.29 -8.01 12.65
C ILE A 230 -8.61 -7.48 13.91
N ALA A 231 -7.30 -7.67 14.01
CA ALA A 231 -6.50 -7.25 15.16
C ALA A 231 -6.02 -5.80 15.06
N CYS A 232 -5.96 -5.23 13.85
CA CYS A 232 -5.74 -3.81 13.72
C CYS A 232 -6.98 -3.09 14.27
N LEU A 233 -6.78 -2.31 15.31
CA LEU A 233 -7.87 -1.58 15.96
C LEU A 233 -8.62 -0.73 14.92
N LEU A 234 -9.87 -1.08 14.69
CA LEU A 234 -10.75 -0.33 13.80
C LEU A 234 -11.55 0.70 14.59
N VAL A 235 -11.72 1.88 14.01
CA VAL A 235 -12.71 2.85 14.51
C VAL A 235 -14.11 2.26 14.38
N MET A 236 -14.86 2.26 15.46
CA MET A 236 -16.20 1.67 15.57
C MET A 236 -17.25 2.59 14.94
N THR A 237 -17.27 2.67 13.59
CA THR A 237 -18.30 3.46 12.89
C THR A 237 -19.62 2.69 12.79
N GLU A 238 -20.72 3.40 12.63
CA GLU A 238 -22.07 2.80 12.46
C GLU A 238 -22.14 1.89 11.22
N GLU A 239 -21.48 2.28 10.14
CA GLU A 239 -21.43 1.47 8.92
C GLU A 239 -20.70 0.14 9.13
N ARG A 240 -19.60 0.17 9.90
CA ARG A 240 -18.86 -1.05 10.22
C ARG A 240 -19.59 -1.96 11.20
N ARG A 241 -20.32 -1.39 12.17
CA ARG A 241 -21.18 -2.16 13.10
C ARG A 241 -22.24 -2.99 12.42
N LYS A 242 -22.70 -2.61 11.24
CA LYS A 242 -23.63 -3.39 10.42
C LYS A 242 -23.02 -4.66 9.84
N ARG A 243 -21.68 -4.71 9.73
CA ARG A 243 -20.94 -5.77 9.02
C ARG A 243 -20.09 -6.63 9.92
N VAL A 244 -19.66 -6.12 11.07
CA VAL A 244 -18.78 -6.80 12.01
C VAL A 244 -19.23 -6.57 13.44
N ALA A 245 -18.92 -7.52 14.33
CA ALA A 245 -19.07 -7.39 15.78
C ALA A 245 -17.76 -6.86 16.38
N PHE A 246 -17.82 -5.77 17.13
CA PHE A 246 -16.65 -5.20 17.79
C PHE A 246 -16.41 -5.80 19.19
N SER A 247 -15.14 -5.80 19.62
CA SER A 247 -14.77 -5.98 21.00
C SER A 247 -15.27 -4.82 21.88
N ASP A 248 -15.04 -4.91 23.18
CA ASP A 248 -15.06 -3.76 24.06
C ASP A 248 -14.08 -2.70 23.55
N GLU A 249 -14.37 -1.42 23.82
CA GLU A 249 -13.46 -0.34 23.47
C GLU A 249 -12.09 -0.56 24.11
N LEU A 250 -11.04 -0.47 23.29
CA LEU A 250 -9.67 -0.57 23.76
C LEU A 250 -9.08 0.82 23.99
N ILE A 251 -9.16 1.69 23.01
CA ILE A 251 -8.60 3.04 23.03
C ILE A 251 -9.51 3.98 22.28
N ALA A 252 -9.57 5.25 22.69
CA ALA A 252 -10.23 6.29 21.92
C ALA A 252 -9.30 6.76 20.80
N PHE A 253 -9.79 6.68 19.58
CA PHE A 253 -9.14 7.29 18.42
C PHE A 253 -9.40 8.80 18.44
N VAL A 254 -8.36 9.59 18.34
CA VAL A 254 -8.43 11.05 18.21
C VAL A 254 -7.94 11.42 16.82
N ALA A 255 -8.80 12.04 16.02
CA ALA A 255 -8.43 12.59 14.73
C ALA A 255 -7.99 14.04 14.89
N CYS A 256 -6.87 14.40 14.30
CA CYS A 256 -6.43 15.77 14.14
C CYS A 256 -6.45 16.18 12.67
N VAL A 257 -6.48 17.50 12.42
CA VAL A 257 -6.29 18.08 11.09
C VAL A 257 -4.90 18.65 11.01
N VAL A 258 -4.17 18.23 9.98
CA VAL A 258 -2.80 18.67 9.72
C VAL A 258 -2.78 19.46 8.41
N THR A 259 -2.00 20.50 8.38
CA THR A 259 -1.74 21.34 7.20
C THR A 259 -0.26 21.73 7.14
N ARG A 260 0.14 22.41 6.07
CA ARG A 260 1.47 23.04 6.04
C ARG A 260 1.52 24.23 7.01
N GLN A 261 2.68 24.40 7.63
CA GLN A 261 2.90 25.46 8.60
C GLN A 261 2.66 26.87 8.02
N ASP A 262 3.03 27.09 6.74
CA ASP A 262 2.82 28.36 6.02
C ASP A 262 1.35 28.68 5.73
N ARG A 263 0.43 27.74 5.98
CA ARG A 263 -1.01 27.89 5.75
C ARG A 263 -1.80 28.26 7.00
N ILE A 264 -1.18 28.26 8.18
CA ILE A 264 -1.85 28.60 9.44
C ILE A 264 -1.80 30.12 9.62
N GLU A 265 -2.97 30.74 9.86
CA GLU A 265 -3.03 32.19 10.11
C GLU A 265 -2.26 32.53 11.38
N GLY A 266 -1.36 33.55 11.28
CA GLY A 266 -0.54 33.98 12.42
C GLY A 266 0.65 33.06 12.75
N ALA A 267 0.89 32.02 12.00
CA ALA A 267 2.13 31.27 12.13
C ALA A 267 3.32 32.19 11.78
N PRO A 268 4.40 32.19 12.57
CA PRO A 268 5.61 32.94 12.20
C PRO A 268 6.06 32.42 10.82
N PRO A 269 6.56 33.29 9.92
CA PRO A 269 7.04 32.87 8.63
C PRO A 269 8.04 31.71 8.80
N ALA A 270 7.92 30.67 7.99
CA ALA A 270 8.68 29.43 8.10
C ALA A 270 10.21 29.64 8.24
N ALA A 271 10.72 30.80 7.82
CA ALA A 271 12.11 31.21 7.99
C ALA A 271 12.50 31.56 9.43
N ALA A 272 11.53 31.81 10.34
CA ALA A 272 11.81 32.25 11.73
C ALA A 272 11.59 31.13 12.77
N ALA A 273 10.92 30.05 12.44
CA ALA A 273 10.56 28.97 13.38
C ALA A 273 11.35 27.67 13.18
N ALA A 274 12.12 27.55 12.12
CA ALA A 274 13.07 26.47 11.98
C ALA A 274 14.45 26.98 12.44
N PRO A 275 15.13 26.37 13.42
CA PRO A 275 16.55 26.23 13.25
C PRO A 275 16.68 25.52 11.91
N SER A 276 17.29 26.19 10.96
CA SER A 276 17.66 25.66 9.65
C SER A 276 18.54 24.42 9.83
N LEU A 277 17.94 23.31 10.22
CA LEU A 277 18.38 22.01 9.83
C LEU A 277 17.94 21.83 8.36
N GLU A 278 18.51 22.68 7.49
CA GLU A 278 18.93 22.21 6.19
C GLU A 278 20.00 21.11 6.42
N VAL A 279 19.59 20.04 7.03
CA VAL A 279 20.17 18.76 6.67
C VAL A 279 19.54 18.44 5.32
N GLY A 280 19.96 19.16 4.32
CA GLY A 280 19.96 18.67 2.97
C GLY A 280 20.79 17.43 2.99
N LEU A 281 20.17 16.30 3.41
CA LEU A 281 20.77 14.99 3.28
C LEU A 281 21.24 14.90 1.84
N SER A 282 22.54 14.82 1.64
CA SER A 282 23.12 14.61 0.31
C SER A 282 22.42 13.38 -0.30
N LEU A 283 22.32 13.33 -1.62
CA LEU A 283 21.71 12.17 -2.30
C LEU A 283 22.25 10.85 -1.72
N GLY A 284 23.55 10.78 -1.40
CA GLY A 284 24.17 9.62 -0.74
C GLY A 284 23.62 9.33 0.65
N GLN A 285 23.33 10.34 1.46
CA GLN A 285 22.73 10.17 2.79
C GLN A 285 21.25 9.74 2.71
N ARG A 286 20.50 10.26 1.73
CA ARG A 286 19.13 9.80 1.46
C ARG A 286 19.09 8.34 0.99
N ILE A 287 20.01 7.95 0.10
CA ILE A 287 20.19 6.58 -0.35
C ILE A 287 20.57 5.68 0.83
N ARG A 288 21.51 6.12 1.67
CA ARG A 288 21.95 5.36 2.85
C ARG A 288 20.82 5.17 3.86
N ALA A 289 20.11 6.23 4.23
CA ALA A 289 18.97 6.17 5.16
C ALA A 289 17.86 5.27 4.63
N ASN A 290 17.48 5.42 3.36
CA ASN A 290 16.35 4.66 2.80
C ASN A 290 16.70 3.21 2.40
N LEU A 291 17.94 2.92 2.01
CA LEU A 291 18.33 1.59 1.54
C LEU A 291 19.08 0.77 2.58
N LEU A 292 19.98 1.39 3.37
CA LEU A 292 20.88 0.68 4.25
C LEU A 292 20.39 0.64 5.71
N GLU A 293 19.91 1.76 6.27
CA GLU A 293 19.55 1.83 7.69
C GLU A 293 18.27 1.04 8.01
N GLU A 294 17.30 0.97 7.08
CA GLU A 294 16.09 0.15 7.22
C GLU A 294 16.23 -1.26 6.61
N GLY A 295 17.41 -1.62 6.10
CA GLY A 295 17.65 -2.93 5.49
C GLY A 295 16.81 -3.21 4.22
N ARG A 296 16.21 -2.18 3.61
CA ARG A 296 15.34 -2.30 2.42
C ARG A 296 16.06 -2.88 1.20
N TYR A 297 17.38 -2.75 1.14
CA TYR A 297 18.18 -3.41 0.09
C TYR A 297 17.97 -4.94 0.04
N ARG A 298 17.67 -5.59 1.19
CA ARG A 298 17.36 -7.03 1.23
C ARG A 298 16.08 -7.35 0.47
N LEU A 299 15.03 -6.55 0.65
CA LEU A 299 13.78 -6.71 -0.10
C LEU A 299 13.99 -6.52 -1.61
N ILE A 300 14.84 -5.56 -1.99
CA ILE A 300 15.20 -5.34 -3.39
C ILE A 300 15.98 -6.54 -3.94
N LEU A 301 16.95 -7.06 -3.19
CA LEU A 301 17.73 -8.23 -3.58
C LEU A 301 16.89 -9.51 -3.64
N GLU A 302 15.97 -9.71 -2.70
CA GLU A 302 15.02 -10.82 -2.74
C GLU A 302 14.10 -10.72 -3.95
N GLY A 303 13.53 -9.52 -4.23
CA GLY A 303 12.74 -9.28 -5.43
C GLY A 303 13.53 -9.51 -6.72
N LEU A 304 14.77 -9.06 -6.77
CA LEU A 304 15.67 -9.30 -7.89
C LEU A 304 15.98 -10.79 -8.06
N PHE A 305 16.27 -11.50 -6.98
CA PHE A 305 16.49 -12.95 -6.99
C PHE A 305 15.27 -13.70 -7.51
N VAL A 306 14.07 -13.39 -7.00
CA VAL A 306 12.80 -13.99 -7.48
C VAL A 306 12.60 -13.71 -8.96
N THR A 307 12.87 -12.48 -9.42
CA THR A 307 12.76 -12.10 -10.84
C THR A 307 13.73 -12.92 -11.70
N CYS A 308 14.98 -13.07 -11.26
CA CYS A 308 15.99 -13.92 -11.95
C CYS A 308 15.54 -15.39 -12.02
N VAL A 309 15.03 -15.92 -10.91
CA VAL A 309 14.51 -17.31 -10.87
C VAL A 309 13.38 -17.50 -11.86
N ILE A 310 12.38 -16.60 -11.85
CA ILE A 310 11.26 -16.66 -12.81
C ILE A 310 11.77 -16.56 -14.24
N ALA A 311 12.69 -15.64 -14.54
CA ALA A 311 13.24 -15.46 -15.88
C ALA A 311 13.97 -16.70 -16.38
N VAL A 312 14.81 -17.33 -15.55
CA VAL A 312 15.53 -18.56 -15.91
C VAL A 312 14.55 -19.72 -16.15
N LEU A 313 13.63 -19.94 -15.22
CA LEU A 313 12.61 -21.00 -15.35
C LEU A 313 11.71 -20.80 -16.58
N ALA A 314 11.25 -19.59 -16.81
CA ALA A 314 10.44 -19.24 -17.96
C ALA A 314 11.19 -19.41 -19.28
N THR A 315 12.47 -19.05 -19.31
CA THR A 315 13.32 -19.20 -20.52
C THR A 315 13.58 -20.67 -20.82
N LEU A 316 13.97 -21.47 -19.82
CA LEU A 316 14.21 -22.89 -20.01
C LEU A 316 12.94 -23.61 -20.48
N PHE A 317 11.83 -23.43 -19.76
CA PHE A 317 10.54 -24.01 -20.13
C PHE A 317 10.07 -23.51 -21.50
N GLY A 318 10.16 -22.19 -21.75
CA GLY A 318 9.76 -21.58 -23.00
C GLY A 318 10.61 -22.06 -24.19
N THR A 319 11.91 -22.29 -24.00
CA THR A 319 12.80 -22.80 -25.06
C THR A 319 12.45 -24.22 -25.44
N VAL A 320 12.29 -25.11 -24.45
CA VAL A 320 11.93 -26.52 -24.69
C VAL A 320 10.56 -26.60 -25.37
N LEU A 321 9.55 -25.93 -24.82
CA LEU A 321 8.21 -25.92 -25.39
C LEU A 321 8.18 -25.24 -26.76
N GLY A 322 8.91 -24.13 -26.95
CA GLY A 322 9.04 -23.44 -28.23
C GLY A 322 9.63 -24.31 -29.31
N GLY A 323 10.64 -25.13 -28.98
CA GLY A 323 11.18 -26.15 -29.89
C GLY A 323 10.13 -27.18 -30.30
N VAL A 324 9.36 -27.70 -29.35
CA VAL A 324 8.26 -28.66 -29.62
C VAL A 324 7.18 -28.00 -30.51
N VAL A 325 6.75 -26.79 -30.19
CA VAL A 325 5.76 -26.05 -30.97
C VAL A 325 6.29 -25.74 -32.39
N CYS A 326 7.56 -25.40 -32.54
CA CYS A 326 8.21 -25.20 -33.83
C CYS A 326 8.18 -26.49 -34.66
N ALA A 327 8.56 -27.65 -34.10
CA ALA A 327 8.49 -28.95 -34.75
C ALA A 327 7.06 -29.28 -35.16
N GLY A 328 6.07 -29.01 -34.30
CA GLY A 328 4.64 -29.18 -34.64
C GLY A 328 4.21 -28.27 -35.80
N ARG A 329 4.69 -27.01 -35.82
CA ARG A 329 4.38 -26.02 -36.87
C ARG A 329 4.96 -26.42 -38.24
N MET A 330 6.10 -27.09 -38.26
CA MET A 330 6.77 -27.61 -39.46
C MET A 330 6.36 -29.04 -39.84
N SER A 331 5.49 -29.68 -39.06
CA SER A 331 5.05 -31.04 -39.30
C SER A 331 4.23 -31.17 -40.60
N PRO A 332 4.41 -32.30 -41.36
CA PRO A 332 3.57 -32.60 -42.51
C PRO A 332 2.12 -32.92 -42.12
N ARG A 333 1.86 -33.22 -40.84
CA ARG A 333 0.53 -33.55 -40.32
C ARG A 333 -0.31 -32.29 -40.13
N PRO A 334 -1.46 -32.13 -40.88
CA PRO A 334 -2.20 -30.85 -40.86
C PRO A 334 -2.76 -30.50 -39.49
N LEU A 335 -3.17 -31.47 -38.67
CA LEU A 335 -3.68 -31.23 -37.33
C LEU A 335 -2.64 -30.63 -36.37
N LEU A 336 -1.41 -31.19 -36.38
CA LEU A 336 -0.32 -30.67 -35.53
C LEU A 336 0.08 -29.23 -35.97
N ARG A 337 0.15 -29.02 -37.27
CA ARG A 337 0.49 -27.69 -37.84
C ARG A 337 -0.55 -26.64 -37.48
N GLN A 338 -1.85 -27.00 -37.56
CA GLN A 338 -2.93 -26.08 -37.19
C GLN A 338 -2.96 -25.80 -35.67
N ALA A 339 -2.82 -26.81 -34.83
CA ALA A 339 -2.78 -26.64 -33.38
C ALA A 339 -1.64 -25.74 -32.94
N ALA A 340 -0.41 -25.92 -33.47
CA ALA A 340 0.71 -25.07 -33.21
C ALA A 340 0.47 -23.63 -33.72
N ALA A 341 -0.20 -23.45 -34.87
CA ALA A 341 -0.55 -22.13 -35.39
C ALA A 341 -1.53 -21.39 -34.49
N ILE A 342 -2.57 -22.06 -34.02
CA ILE A 342 -3.57 -21.48 -33.11
C ILE A 342 -2.91 -21.08 -31.78
N TYR A 343 -2.09 -21.97 -31.21
CA TYR A 343 -1.32 -21.66 -29.99
C TYR A 343 -0.49 -20.37 -30.13
N ILE A 344 0.31 -20.28 -31.20
CA ILE A 344 1.15 -19.11 -31.47
C ILE A 344 0.29 -17.84 -31.64
N TRP A 345 -0.79 -17.96 -32.42
CA TRP A 345 -1.68 -16.84 -32.68
C TRP A 345 -2.35 -16.33 -31.41
N CYS A 346 -2.87 -17.22 -30.57
CA CYS A 346 -3.53 -16.88 -29.31
C CYS A 346 -2.55 -16.19 -28.34
N LEU A 347 -1.37 -16.77 -28.10
CA LEU A 347 -0.46 -16.23 -27.08
C LEU A 347 0.27 -14.97 -27.51
N ARG A 348 0.51 -14.78 -28.82
CA ARG A 348 1.10 -13.53 -29.33
C ARG A 348 0.08 -12.41 -29.52
N GLY A 349 -1.21 -12.75 -29.63
CA GLY A 349 -2.30 -11.77 -29.76
C GLY A 349 -2.82 -11.22 -28.43
N VAL A 350 -2.47 -11.83 -27.30
CA VAL A 350 -2.94 -11.42 -25.98
C VAL A 350 -1.79 -10.80 -25.18
N PRO A 351 -1.99 -9.63 -24.52
CA PRO A 351 -0.99 -9.06 -23.63
C PRO A 351 -0.57 -10.07 -22.55
N VAL A 352 0.74 -10.19 -22.29
CA VAL A 352 1.29 -11.19 -21.35
C VAL A 352 0.69 -11.09 -19.94
N LEU A 353 0.34 -9.86 -19.51
CA LEU A 353 -0.31 -9.65 -18.21
C LEU A 353 -1.68 -10.35 -18.13
N VAL A 354 -2.45 -10.30 -19.22
CA VAL A 354 -3.77 -10.97 -19.29
C VAL A 354 -3.60 -12.49 -19.25
N VAL A 355 -2.60 -13.02 -19.97
CA VAL A 355 -2.26 -14.45 -19.92
C VAL A 355 -1.90 -14.88 -18.50
N LEU A 356 -1.07 -14.08 -17.80
CA LEU A 356 -0.70 -14.32 -16.41
C LEU A 356 -1.93 -14.35 -15.48
N MET A 357 -2.83 -13.38 -15.63
CA MET A 357 -4.07 -13.32 -14.83
C MET A 357 -4.98 -14.53 -15.09
N ILE A 358 -5.17 -14.93 -16.34
CA ILE A 358 -5.97 -16.10 -16.67
C ILE A 358 -5.36 -17.37 -16.06
N ILE A 359 -4.06 -17.56 -16.20
CA ILE A 359 -3.37 -18.72 -15.64
C ILE A 359 -3.47 -18.73 -14.12
N TYR A 360 -3.25 -17.60 -13.46
CA TYR A 360 -3.30 -17.50 -12.00
C TYR A 360 -4.71 -17.68 -11.44
N TYR A 361 -5.70 -16.95 -11.96
CA TYR A 361 -7.04 -16.89 -11.37
C TYR A 361 -8.02 -17.91 -11.93
N VAL A 362 -7.74 -18.53 -13.09
CA VAL A 362 -8.64 -19.50 -13.71
C VAL A 362 -8.03 -20.89 -13.69
N VAL A 363 -6.80 -21.05 -14.23
CA VAL A 363 -6.18 -22.38 -14.36
C VAL A 363 -5.71 -22.91 -13.01
N PHE A 364 -5.05 -22.09 -12.21
CA PHE A 364 -4.51 -22.48 -10.90
C PHE A 364 -5.36 -22.04 -9.71
N ALA A 365 -6.59 -21.53 -9.92
CA ALA A 365 -7.46 -21.03 -8.86
C ALA A 365 -7.73 -22.06 -7.73
N SER A 366 -7.83 -23.33 -8.08
CA SER A 366 -8.13 -24.43 -7.15
C SER A 366 -6.88 -25.16 -6.62
N PHE A 367 -5.69 -24.77 -7.07
CA PHE A 367 -4.44 -25.43 -6.70
C PHE A 367 -3.61 -24.56 -5.76
N HIS A 368 -3.10 -25.14 -4.68
CA HIS A 368 -2.16 -24.48 -3.77
C HIS A 368 -0.73 -24.49 -4.35
N VAL A 369 -0.50 -23.73 -5.40
CA VAL A 369 0.77 -23.67 -6.12
C VAL A 369 1.47 -22.37 -5.81
N SER A 370 2.81 -22.42 -5.69
CA SER A 370 3.63 -21.20 -5.49
C SER A 370 3.39 -20.17 -6.60
N PRO A 371 3.16 -18.89 -6.28
CA PRO A 371 3.01 -17.83 -7.27
C PRO A 371 4.20 -17.72 -8.24
N ILE A 372 5.40 -18.06 -7.78
CA ILE A 372 6.63 -18.07 -8.60
C ILE A 372 6.53 -19.10 -9.72
N LEU A 373 6.03 -20.31 -9.40
CA LEU A 373 5.85 -21.37 -10.40
C LEU A 373 4.76 -21.00 -11.41
N VAL A 374 3.65 -20.43 -10.94
CA VAL A 374 2.57 -19.95 -11.83
C VAL A 374 3.07 -18.90 -12.79
N ALA A 375 3.86 -17.93 -12.29
CA ALA A 375 4.48 -16.89 -13.11
C ALA A 375 5.46 -17.50 -14.13
N ALA A 376 6.33 -18.43 -13.71
CA ALA A 376 7.28 -19.09 -14.59
C ALA A 376 6.59 -19.85 -15.72
N VAL A 377 5.49 -20.56 -15.43
CA VAL A 377 4.67 -21.25 -16.44
C VAL A 377 4.02 -20.25 -17.40
N ALA A 378 3.41 -19.17 -16.88
CA ALA A 378 2.72 -18.18 -17.72
C ALA A 378 3.69 -17.46 -18.67
N PHE A 379 4.82 -16.99 -18.14
CA PHE A 379 5.86 -16.36 -18.97
C PHE A 379 6.52 -17.35 -19.92
N GLY A 380 6.74 -18.59 -19.50
CA GLY A 380 7.29 -19.64 -20.35
C GLY A 380 6.37 -20.03 -21.51
N LEU A 381 5.06 -20.16 -21.29
CA LEU A 381 4.08 -20.36 -22.34
C LEU A 381 4.10 -19.22 -23.37
N ASN A 382 4.12 -18.00 -22.87
CA ASN A 382 4.21 -16.83 -23.77
C ASN A 382 5.53 -16.81 -24.55
N ALA A 383 6.66 -17.03 -23.89
CA ALA A 383 7.99 -17.09 -24.53
C ALA A 383 8.07 -18.19 -25.58
N ALA A 384 7.48 -19.36 -25.34
CA ALA A 384 7.48 -20.49 -26.28
C ALA A 384 6.84 -20.13 -27.61
N ALA A 385 5.78 -19.30 -27.62
CA ALA A 385 5.14 -18.85 -28.86
C ALA A 385 6.07 -17.97 -29.72
N TYR A 386 6.85 -17.09 -29.09
CA TYR A 386 7.84 -16.26 -29.76
C TYR A 386 9.05 -17.05 -30.23
N ILE A 387 9.58 -17.95 -29.37
CA ILE A 387 10.73 -18.79 -29.69
C ILE A 387 10.39 -19.75 -30.84
N ALA A 388 9.21 -20.35 -30.85
CA ALA A 388 8.76 -21.23 -31.93
C ALA A 388 8.77 -20.53 -33.30
N GLU A 389 8.30 -19.28 -33.35
CA GLU A 389 8.27 -18.51 -34.60
C GLU A 389 9.66 -18.04 -35.03
N MET A 390 10.52 -17.64 -34.07
CA MET A 390 11.92 -17.31 -34.35
C MET A 390 12.69 -18.51 -34.90
N LEU A 391 12.55 -19.68 -34.27
CA LEU A 391 13.21 -20.91 -34.74
C LEU A 391 12.70 -21.31 -36.12
N ARG A 392 11.39 -21.27 -36.37
CA ARG A 392 10.81 -21.57 -37.66
C ARG A 392 11.39 -20.61 -38.75
N SER A 393 11.43 -19.32 -38.47
CA SER A 393 11.95 -18.31 -39.39
C SER A 393 13.45 -18.54 -39.67
N ALA A 394 14.24 -18.83 -38.63
CA ALA A 394 15.65 -19.12 -38.78
C ALA A 394 15.92 -20.39 -39.60
N ILE A 395 15.18 -21.47 -39.38
CA ILE A 395 15.33 -22.71 -40.13
C ILE A 395 14.98 -22.46 -41.63
N GLN A 396 13.91 -21.72 -41.92
CA GLN A 396 13.50 -21.43 -43.28
C GLN A 396 14.39 -20.42 -43.99
N SER A 397 15.27 -19.70 -43.29
CA SER A 397 16.25 -18.79 -43.89
C SER A 397 17.56 -19.47 -44.32
N VAL A 398 17.77 -20.72 -43.97
CA VAL A 398 18.97 -21.52 -44.27
C VAL A 398 18.79 -22.32 -45.57
N ASP A 399 17.57 -22.53 -45.99
CA ASP A 399 17.20 -23.14 -47.28
C ASP A 399 17.10 -22.07 -48.39
#